data_e0d0a800bc0e0f7ad879a6f695c0436f
#
_entry.id   e0d0a800bc0e0f7ad879a6f695c0436f
#
_cell.length_a   1.000
_cell.length_b   1.000
_cell.length_c   1.000
_cell.angle_alpha   90.00
_cell.angle_beta   90.00
_cell.angle_gamma   90.00
#
_symmetry.space_group_name_H-M   'P 1'
#
loop_
_entity.id
_entity.type
_entity.pdbx_description
1 polymer ?
#
loop_
_entity_poly.entity_id
_entity_poly.type
_entity_poly.pdbx_seq_one_letter_code
_entity_poly.pdbx_strand_id
1 'polypeptide(L)'
;DQDTKPNTIKAVNAAIRQLGYLLTQQGCSVKVISWHPDQGKGVDDLIANQTQTAFDQAYQTAVPLDTWKAQSLTRLTYAPTVQVNRRYLGELSIPDDAKLIGIKSPKGTGKTHWLETIDKEAIKHQKWVLVIGHRVRLVEALCQRFGLNYITQVQDRETGATLGYGLCVDSLHPTSQAGFEAVNWSDGVVIIDEVEQVLWHGLDSQTCSSIRVAILKSLKTLMQNVLGGEGQVYVADADLSDVSLDYLISLSGIPQHPYIIHNTWKPSPSESWRVNYYPEPKPERL
;
A
#
# COMPACT_ATOMS: atom_id res chain seq x y z
N ASP A 1 12.30 -3.59 -22.27
CA ASP A 1 11.70 -2.33 -22.68
C ASP A 1 11.43 -1.46 -21.44
N GLN A 2 11.96 -0.23 -21.43
CA GLN A 2 11.82 0.74 -20.34
C GLN A 2 10.86 1.83 -20.77
N ASP A 3 9.56 1.62 -20.63
CA ASP A 3 8.53 2.59 -20.98
C ASP A 3 8.13 3.42 -19.73
N THR A 4 7.57 4.60 -19.95
CA THR A 4 7.01 5.46 -18.90
C THR A 4 5.49 5.36 -18.81
N LYS A 5 4.83 4.77 -19.81
CA LYS A 5 3.37 4.61 -19.84
C LYS A 5 2.93 3.47 -18.93
N PRO A 6 2.05 3.69 -17.93
CA PRO A 6 1.66 2.67 -16.96
C PRO A 6 1.17 1.35 -17.58
N ASN A 7 0.33 1.43 -18.60
CA ASN A 7 -0.22 0.24 -19.28
C ASN A 7 0.88 -0.57 -20.00
N THR A 8 1.84 0.12 -20.64
CA THR A 8 2.98 -0.55 -21.28
C THR A 8 3.87 -1.21 -20.25
N ILE A 9 4.17 -0.52 -19.14
CA ILE A 9 4.95 -1.10 -18.02
C ILE A 9 4.26 -2.37 -17.49
N LYS A 10 2.95 -2.34 -17.27
CA LYS A 10 2.19 -3.52 -16.80
C LYS A 10 2.29 -4.68 -17.79
N ALA A 11 2.12 -4.42 -19.10
CA ALA A 11 2.22 -5.44 -20.14
C ALA A 11 3.63 -6.04 -20.23
N VAL A 12 4.66 -5.20 -20.23
CA VAL A 12 6.07 -5.63 -20.26
C VAL A 12 6.42 -6.46 -19.01
N ASN A 13 6.02 -6.00 -17.82
CA ASN A 13 6.25 -6.74 -16.57
C ASN A 13 5.53 -8.09 -16.57
N ALA A 14 4.32 -8.18 -17.12
CA ALA A 14 3.61 -9.45 -17.26
C ALA A 14 4.35 -10.40 -18.21
N ALA A 15 4.83 -9.91 -19.35
CA ALA A 15 5.60 -10.69 -20.30
C ALA A 15 6.93 -11.21 -19.71
N ILE A 16 7.65 -10.35 -18.98
CA ILE A 16 8.90 -10.75 -18.29
C ILE A 16 8.63 -11.85 -17.26
N ARG A 17 7.55 -11.72 -16.46
CA ARG A 17 7.18 -12.74 -15.48
C ARG A 17 6.85 -14.08 -16.14
N GLN A 18 6.07 -14.05 -17.22
CA GLN A 18 5.69 -15.26 -17.95
C GLN A 18 6.89 -15.93 -18.61
N LEU A 19 7.69 -15.17 -19.35
CA LEU A 19 8.90 -15.71 -20.00
C LEU A 19 9.89 -16.23 -18.95
N GLY A 20 10.12 -15.47 -17.88
CA GLY A 20 11.01 -15.88 -16.79
C GLY A 20 10.54 -17.16 -16.11
N TYR A 21 9.24 -17.32 -15.89
CA TYR A 21 8.66 -18.56 -15.38
C TYR A 21 8.96 -19.75 -16.30
N LEU A 22 8.68 -19.62 -17.59
CA LEU A 22 8.91 -20.67 -18.57
C LEU A 22 10.39 -21.10 -18.66
N LEU A 23 11.30 -20.12 -18.65
CA LEU A 23 12.73 -20.39 -18.68
C LEU A 23 13.21 -21.08 -17.38
N THR A 24 12.68 -20.66 -16.23
CA THR A 24 13.02 -21.29 -14.94
C THR A 24 12.54 -22.75 -14.90
N GLN A 25 11.36 -23.06 -15.46
CA GLN A 25 10.86 -24.44 -15.58
C GLN A 25 11.77 -25.31 -16.45
N GLN A 26 12.54 -24.72 -17.37
CA GLN A 26 13.55 -25.42 -18.18
C GLN A 26 14.93 -25.46 -17.50
N GLY A 27 15.03 -25.10 -16.21
CA GLY A 27 16.28 -25.13 -15.46
C GLY A 27 17.21 -23.94 -15.74
N CYS A 28 16.76 -22.91 -16.43
CA CYS A 28 17.57 -21.71 -16.69
C CYS A 28 17.66 -20.82 -15.46
N SER A 29 18.86 -20.25 -15.22
CA SER A 29 19.04 -19.11 -14.29
C SER A 29 18.66 -17.82 -15.01
N VAL A 30 17.58 -17.17 -14.56
CA VAL A 30 17.04 -15.98 -15.21
C VAL A 30 17.38 -14.73 -14.40
N LYS A 31 17.93 -13.73 -15.09
CA LYS A 31 18.17 -12.38 -14.55
C LYS A 31 17.47 -11.34 -15.43
N VAL A 32 17.04 -10.25 -14.83
CA VAL A 32 16.40 -9.14 -15.53
C VAL A 32 17.34 -7.94 -15.54
N ILE A 33 17.57 -7.44 -16.74
CA ILE A 33 18.34 -6.21 -16.99
C ILE A 33 17.37 -5.03 -16.97
N SER A 34 17.74 -3.94 -16.31
CA SER A 34 16.97 -2.70 -16.31
C SER A 34 17.89 -1.48 -16.30
N TRP A 35 17.40 -0.38 -16.85
CA TRP A 35 18.05 0.94 -16.85
C TRP A 35 16.99 2.03 -16.72
N HIS A 36 17.43 3.29 -16.53
CA HIS A 36 16.49 4.39 -16.40
C HIS A 36 15.81 4.70 -17.76
N PRO A 37 14.51 4.95 -17.84
CA PRO A 37 13.79 5.21 -19.09
C PRO A 37 14.37 6.35 -19.93
N ASP A 38 14.95 7.36 -19.29
CA ASP A 38 15.58 8.50 -19.96
C ASP A 38 16.84 8.12 -20.78
N GLN A 39 17.41 6.94 -20.51
CA GLN A 39 18.60 6.45 -21.22
C GLN A 39 18.24 5.75 -22.54
N GLY A 40 16.98 5.35 -22.70
CA GLY A 40 16.49 4.67 -23.90
C GLY A 40 15.36 3.72 -23.56
N LYS A 41 14.45 3.54 -24.49
CA LYS A 41 13.30 2.64 -24.33
C LYS A 41 13.68 1.19 -24.56
N GLY A 42 14.38 0.90 -25.63
CA GLY A 42 14.93 -0.41 -26.00
C GLY A 42 16.43 -0.49 -25.71
N VAL A 43 17.00 -1.69 -25.88
CA VAL A 43 18.44 -1.93 -25.79
C VAL A 43 19.20 -1.19 -26.89
N ASP A 44 18.61 -1.14 -28.07
CA ASP A 44 19.10 -0.40 -29.22
C ASP A 44 19.17 1.10 -28.93
N ASP A 45 18.13 1.68 -28.36
CA ASP A 45 18.10 3.07 -27.93
C ASP A 45 19.16 3.35 -26.84
N LEU A 46 19.28 2.44 -25.86
CA LEU A 46 20.28 2.58 -24.80
C LEU A 46 21.70 2.65 -25.36
N ILE A 47 22.04 1.76 -26.31
CA ILE A 47 23.36 1.74 -26.93
C ILE A 47 23.56 2.97 -27.83
N ALA A 48 22.54 3.36 -28.59
CA ALA A 48 22.61 4.51 -29.49
C ALA A 48 22.73 5.85 -28.74
N ASN A 49 21.94 6.01 -27.65
CA ASN A 49 21.87 7.28 -26.91
C ASN A 49 22.96 7.44 -25.86
N GLN A 50 23.48 6.35 -25.32
CA GLN A 50 24.52 6.37 -24.29
C GLN A 50 25.86 5.80 -24.83
N THR A 51 26.08 4.54 -24.71
CA THR A 51 27.21 3.79 -25.23
C THR A 51 27.03 2.29 -24.97
N GLN A 52 27.84 1.46 -25.62
CA GLN A 52 27.94 0.03 -25.29
C GLN A 52 28.27 -0.17 -23.82
N THR A 53 29.05 0.68 -23.19
CA THR A 53 29.43 0.61 -21.78
C THR A 53 28.21 0.72 -20.85
N ALA A 54 27.20 1.52 -21.21
CA ALA A 54 25.97 1.64 -20.43
C ALA A 54 25.17 0.30 -20.42
N PHE A 55 25.13 -0.37 -21.57
CA PHE A 55 24.54 -1.71 -21.64
C PHE A 55 25.34 -2.72 -20.81
N ASP A 56 26.65 -2.72 -20.89
CA ASP A 56 27.50 -3.63 -20.13
C ASP A 56 27.33 -3.44 -18.62
N GLN A 57 27.18 -2.19 -18.15
CA GLN A 57 26.87 -1.88 -16.77
C GLN A 57 25.48 -2.42 -16.36
N ALA A 58 24.45 -2.19 -17.18
CA ALA A 58 23.11 -2.70 -16.93
C ALA A 58 23.11 -4.24 -16.89
N TYR A 59 23.90 -4.89 -17.76
CA TYR A 59 24.06 -6.33 -17.77
C TYR A 59 24.73 -6.85 -16.51
N GLN A 60 25.80 -6.20 -16.03
CA GLN A 60 26.50 -6.57 -14.79
C GLN A 60 25.65 -6.40 -13.55
N THR A 61 24.75 -5.40 -13.55
CA THR A 61 23.83 -5.12 -12.45
C THR A 61 22.49 -5.85 -12.56
N ALA A 62 22.37 -6.78 -13.54
CA ALA A 62 21.15 -7.56 -13.73
C ALA A 62 20.77 -8.36 -12.46
N VAL A 63 19.54 -8.22 -12.04
CA VAL A 63 19.03 -8.83 -10.81
C VAL A 63 18.36 -10.17 -11.09
N PRO A 64 18.43 -11.17 -10.16
CA PRO A 64 17.67 -12.41 -10.28
C PRO A 64 16.18 -12.14 -10.48
N LEU A 65 15.51 -13.01 -11.24
CA LEU A 65 14.08 -12.88 -11.58
C LEU A 65 13.21 -12.68 -10.33
N ASP A 66 13.46 -13.43 -9.25
CA ASP A 66 12.65 -13.33 -8.03
C ASP A 66 12.86 -12.00 -7.29
N THR A 67 14.10 -11.50 -7.29
CA THR A 67 14.40 -10.15 -6.77
C THR A 67 13.68 -9.08 -7.59
N TRP A 68 13.75 -9.18 -8.93
CA TRP A 68 13.05 -8.27 -9.81
C TRP A 68 11.52 -8.33 -9.64
N LYS A 69 10.94 -9.54 -9.48
CA LYS A 69 9.52 -9.71 -9.18
C LYS A 69 9.12 -8.98 -7.90
N ALA A 70 9.87 -9.17 -6.80
CA ALA A 70 9.63 -8.48 -5.55
C ALA A 70 9.66 -6.95 -5.73
N GLN A 71 10.69 -6.42 -6.39
CA GLN A 71 10.82 -4.98 -6.69
C GLN A 71 9.68 -4.47 -7.59
N SER A 72 9.20 -5.27 -8.55
CA SER A 72 8.10 -4.89 -9.43
C SER A 72 6.74 -4.85 -8.74
N LEU A 73 6.54 -5.65 -7.70
CA LEU A 73 5.32 -5.68 -6.89
C LEU A 73 5.20 -4.47 -5.95
N THR A 74 6.33 -3.89 -5.54
CA THR A 74 6.36 -2.69 -4.67
C THR A 74 6.44 -1.38 -5.45
N ARG A 75 6.32 -1.43 -6.78
CA ARG A 75 6.39 -0.25 -7.64
C ARG A 75 5.07 0.52 -7.62
N LEU A 76 5.18 1.84 -7.49
CA LEU A 76 4.07 2.77 -7.69
C LEU A 76 4.33 3.54 -8.99
N THR A 77 3.49 3.32 -10.02
CA THR A 77 3.57 3.99 -11.32
C THR A 77 2.50 5.06 -11.51
N TYR A 78 1.53 5.14 -10.60
CA TYR A 78 0.60 6.27 -10.58
C TYR A 78 1.36 7.58 -10.39
N ALA A 79 1.10 8.54 -11.27
CA ALA A 79 1.71 9.87 -11.15
C ALA A 79 1.29 10.50 -9.82
N PRO A 80 2.23 11.07 -9.05
CA PRO A 80 1.88 11.78 -7.82
C PRO A 80 1.00 12.99 -8.15
N THR A 81 -0.13 13.12 -7.47
CA THR A 81 -0.93 14.35 -7.49
C THR A 81 -0.25 15.44 -6.66
N VAL A 82 0.33 15.02 -5.54
CA VAL A 82 1.16 15.88 -4.68
C VAL A 82 2.49 15.18 -4.42
N GLN A 83 3.59 15.84 -4.76
CA GLN A 83 4.94 15.37 -4.43
C GLN A 83 5.58 16.33 -3.43
N VAL A 84 6.09 15.76 -2.33
CA VAL A 84 6.84 16.49 -1.31
C VAL A 84 8.18 15.82 -1.06
N ASN A 85 9.14 16.58 -0.54
CA ASN A 85 10.43 16.07 -0.09
C ASN A 85 10.75 16.69 1.26
N ARG A 86 10.13 16.16 2.33
CA ARG A 86 10.30 16.69 3.69
C ARG A 86 10.21 15.58 4.73
N ARG A 87 10.92 15.76 5.84
CA ARG A 87 10.99 14.76 6.91
C ARG A 87 9.62 14.38 7.47
N TYR A 88 8.72 15.36 7.61
CA TYR A 88 7.35 15.13 8.08
C TYR A 88 6.36 15.62 7.03
N LEU A 89 5.27 14.86 6.83
CA LEU A 89 4.24 15.19 5.83
C LEU A 89 3.66 16.59 6.06
N GLY A 90 3.45 17.00 7.33
CA GLY A 90 2.86 18.28 7.66
C GLY A 90 1.44 18.45 7.09
N GLU A 91 0.99 19.69 6.98
CA GLU A 91 -0.32 19.97 6.42
C GLU A 91 -0.36 19.75 4.90
N LEU A 92 -1.38 19.03 4.45
CA LEU A 92 -1.69 18.75 3.05
C LEU A 92 -3.20 18.87 2.88
N SER A 93 -3.63 19.65 1.91
CA SER A 93 -5.04 19.80 1.58
C SER A 93 -5.43 18.69 0.59
N ILE A 94 -6.52 18.00 0.88
CA ILE A 94 -7.13 16.99 0.01
C ILE A 94 -8.42 17.59 -0.54
N PRO A 95 -8.64 17.54 -1.87
CA PRO A 95 -9.91 17.94 -2.45
C PRO A 95 -11.06 17.05 -1.98
N ASP A 96 -12.24 17.63 -1.79
CA ASP A 96 -13.43 16.91 -1.29
C ASP A 96 -13.90 15.82 -2.27
N ASP A 97 -13.61 15.97 -3.55
CA ASP A 97 -13.94 15.03 -4.61
C ASP A 97 -12.95 13.85 -4.73
N ALA A 98 -11.80 13.90 -4.03
CA ALA A 98 -10.88 12.79 -3.96
C ALA A 98 -11.48 11.64 -3.14
N LYS A 99 -11.68 10.48 -3.76
CA LYS A 99 -12.33 9.32 -3.13
C LYS A 99 -11.35 8.28 -2.60
N LEU A 100 -10.30 7.95 -3.34
CA LEU A 100 -9.23 7.06 -2.93
C LEU A 100 -7.92 7.84 -2.84
N ILE A 101 -7.39 7.98 -1.65
CA ILE A 101 -6.18 8.74 -1.35
C ILE A 101 -5.06 7.79 -0.95
N GLY A 102 -3.99 7.73 -1.75
CA GLY A 102 -2.81 6.92 -1.50
C GLY A 102 -1.63 7.75 -0.99
N ILE A 103 -1.08 7.38 0.17
CA ILE A 103 0.06 8.05 0.79
C ILE A 103 1.28 7.14 0.76
N LYS A 104 2.21 7.40 -0.18
CA LYS A 104 3.53 6.79 -0.20
C LYS A 104 4.53 7.69 0.49
N SER A 105 5.00 7.27 1.67
CA SER A 105 5.95 8.08 2.44
C SER A 105 6.84 7.17 3.29
N PRO A 106 8.16 7.44 3.40
CA PRO A 106 9.08 6.60 4.15
C PRO A 106 8.65 6.39 5.61
N LYS A 107 9.21 5.39 6.26
CA LYS A 107 8.97 5.15 7.70
C LYS A 107 9.47 6.34 8.53
N GLY A 108 8.72 6.67 9.58
CA GLY A 108 9.06 7.77 10.49
C GLY A 108 8.82 9.18 9.93
N THR A 109 8.11 9.33 8.84
CA THR A 109 7.78 10.64 8.23
C THR A 109 6.42 11.20 8.67
N GLY A 110 5.79 10.61 9.67
CA GLY A 110 4.56 11.12 10.26
C GLY A 110 3.28 10.76 9.51
N LYS A 111 3.25 9.67 8.72
CA LYS A 111 2.02 9.18 8.04
C LYS A 111 0.86 9.05 9.02
N THR A 112 1.06 8.29 10.09
CA THR A 112 0.03 8.06 11.11
C THR A 112 -0.42 9.36 11.81
N HIS A 113 0.50 10.31 12.01
CA HIS A 113 0.15 11.62 12.56
C HIS A 113 -0.70 12.44 11.58
N TRP A 114 -0.39 12.35 10.31
CA TRP A 114 -1.21 13.00 9.28
C TRP A 114 -2.61 12.35 9.18
N LEU A 115 -2.70 11.02 9.25
CA LEU A 115 -3.99 10.31 9.28
C LEU A 115 -4.84 10.69 10.53
N GLU A 116 -4.19 10.99 11.65
CA GLU A 116 -4.87 11.53 12.85
C GLU A 116 -5.55 12.89 12.55
N THR A 117 -4.98 13.72 11.68
CA THR A 117 -5.62 14.98 11.29
C THR A 117 -6.86 14.76 10.42
N ILE A 118 -6.83 13.75 9.55
CA ILE A 118 -7.98 13.34 8.73
C ILE A 118 -9.12 12.80 9.61
N ASP A 119 -8.79 11.95 10.58
CA ASP A 119 -9.76 11.44 11.55
C ASP A 119 -10.46 12.57 12.31
N LYS A 120 -9.69 13.51 12.86
CA LYS A 120 -10.25 14.67 13.60
C LYS A 120 -11.15 15.54 12.73
N GLU A 121 -10.78 15.76 11.48
CA GLU A 121 -11.59 16.53 10.55
C GLU A 121 -12.87 15.79 10.17
N ALA A 122 -12.80 14.46 9.93
CA ALA A 122 -13.96 13.63 9.67
C ALA A 122 -14.96 13.66 10.84
N ILE A 123 -14.48 13.48 12.07
CA ILE A 123 -15.31 13.56 13.29
C ILE A 123 -15.97 14.93 13.44
N LYS A 124 -15.24 16.02 13.18
CA LYS A 124 -15.77 17.39 13.23
C LYS A 124 -16.92 17.59 12.22
N HIS A 125 -16.84 16.92 11.08
CA HIS A 125 -17.92 16.89 10.08
C HIS A 125 -18.96 15.80 10.31
N GLN A 126 -18.97 15.16 11.48
CA GLN A 126 -19.89 14.10 11.88
C GLN A 126 -19.87 12.87 10.94
N LYS A 127 -18.74 12.63 10.25
CA LYS A 127 -18.53 11.44 9.44
C LYS A 127 -18.03 10.28 10.29
N TRP A 128 -18.49 9.09 9.98
CA TRP A 128 -18.02 7.87 10.62
C TRP A 128 -16.61 7.52 10.15
N VAL A 129 -15.75 7.12 11.08
CA VAL A 129 -14.37 6.74 10.78
C VAL A 129 -14.13 5.27 11.09
N LEU A 130 -13.62 4.52 10.12
CA LEU A 130 -13.20 3.13 10.25
C LEU A 130 -11.69 3.03 10.08
N VAL A 131 -11.01 2.53 11.11
CA VAL A 131 -9.57 2.21 11.05
C VAL A 131 -9.39 0.71 10.89
N ILE A 132 -8.73 0.29 9.82
CA ILE A 132 -8.44 -1.12 9.54
C ILE A 132 -6.94 -1.38 9.65
N GLY A 133 -6.56 -2.40 10.42
CA GLY A 133 -5.18 -2.85 10.54
C GLY A 133 -5.07 -4.37 10.48
N HIS A 134 -3.84 -4.88 10.55
CA HIS A 134 -3.55 -6.32 10.46
C HIS A 134 -3.22 -6.97 11.81
N ARG A 135 -3.09 -6.18 12.88
CA ARG A 135 -2.78 -6.67 14.25
C ARG A 135 -3.54 -5.89 15.29
N VAL A 136 -4.16 -6.60 16.24
CA VAL A 136 -4.94 -6.01 17.34
C VAL A 136 -4.17 -4.88 18.04
N ARG A 137 -2.96 -5.14 18.51
CA ARG A 137 -2.14 -4.13 19.23
C ARG A 137 -1.84 -2.88 18.42
N LEU A 138 -1.65 -3.04 17.10
CA LEU A 138 -1.44 -1.90 16.22
C LEU A 138 -2.71 -1.06 16.11
N VAL A 139 -3.86 -1.71 15.90
CA VAL A 139 -5.14 -1.01 15.78
C VAL A 139 -5.54 -0.36 17.10
N GLU A 140 -5.34 -1.02 18.24
CA GLU A 140 -5.56 -0.44 19.57
C GLU A 140 -4.74 0.85 19.76
N ALA A 141 -3.45 0.82 19.37
CA ALA A 141 -2.58 2.00 19.45
C ALA A 141 -3.03 3.13 18.49
N LEU A 142 -3.51 2.78 17.29
CA LEU A 142 -4.08 3.75 16.36
C LEU A 142 -5.37 4.36 16.93
N CYS A 143 -6.27 3.53 17.45
CA CYS A 143 -7.51 3.98 18.09
C CYS A 143 -7.24 4.92 19.26
N GLN A 144 -6.32 4.54 20.14
CA GLN A 144 -5.93 5.40 21.26
C GLN A 144 -5.41 6.75 20.80
N ARG A 145 -4.62 6.78 19.73
CA ARG A 145 -4.08 8.00 19.15
C ARG A 145 -5.13 8.88 18.50
N PHE A 146 -6.09 8.28 17.81
CA PHE A 146 -7.17 8.95 17.09
C PHE A 146 -8.35 9.33 18.01
N GLY A 147 -8.36 8.86 19.25
CA GLY A 147 -9.48 9.05 20.18
C GLY A 147 -10.68 8.16 19.87
N LEU A 148 -10.47 7.09 19.09
CA LEU A 148 -11.46 6.09 18.75
C LEU A 148 -11.41 4.90 19.73
N ASN A 149 -12.44 4.07 19.69
CA ASN A 149 -12.45 2.81 20.42
C ASN A 149 -12.05 1.63 19.51
N TYR A 150 -11.36 0.64 20.05
CA TYR A 150 -11.26 -0.65 19.38
C TYR A 150 -12.61 -1.36 19.48
N ILE A 151 -13.02 -2.09 18.45
CA ILE A 151 -14.38 -2.63 18.28
C ILE A 151 -14.90 -3.44 19.48
N THR A 152 -14.06 -4.22 20.14
CA THR A 152 -14.49 -4.97 21.35
C THR A 152 -14.85 -4.08 22.54
N GLN A 153 -14.37 -2.83 22.57
CA GLN A 153 -14.68 -1.84 23.60
C GLN A 153 -16.00 -1.11 23.33
N VAL A 154 -16.45 -1.10 22.08
CA VAL A 154 -17.69 -0.43 21.67
C VAL A 154 -18.92 -1.23 22.10
N GLN A 155 -18.83 -2.56 22.08
CA GLN A 155 -19.95 -3.46 22.45
C GLN A 155 -20.30 -3.43 23.95
N ASP A 156 -19.36 -3.04 24.80
CA ASP A 156 -19.54 -2.96 26.26
C ASP A 156 -20.15 -1.63 26.74
N ARG A 157 -20.45 -0.69 25.85
CA ARG A 157 -20.96 0.63 26.23
C ARG A 157 -22.33 0.89 25.61
N GLU A 158 -23.36 0.76 26.42
CA GLU A 158 -24.75 1.15 26.12
C GLU A 158 -24.94 2.66 25.86
N THR A 159 -23.93 3.49 26.03
CA THR A 159 -24.06 4.94 25.99
C THR A 159 -22.94 5.61 25.20
N GLY A 160 -23.29 6.15 24.06
CA GLY A 160 -22.47 7.11 23.34
C GLY A 160 -22.30 6.73 21.87
N ALA A 161 -22.86 7.52 20.98
CA ALA A 161 -22.57 7.46 19.55
C ALA A 161 -21.08 7.72 19.35
N THR A 162 -20.28 6.67 19.27
CA THR A 162 -18.89 6.78 18.81
C THR A 162 -18.93 7.01 17.31
N LEU A 163 -18.39 8.14 16.84
CA LEU A 163 -18.29 8.46 15.41
C LEU A 163 -17.24 7.61 14.69
N GLY A 164 -16.94 6.41 15.19
CA GLY A 164 -16.00 5.50 14.55
C GLY A 164 -15.34 4.52 15.49
N TYR A 165 -14.64 3.56 14.90
CA TYR A 165 -13.88 2.56 15.63
C TYR A 165 -12.78 1.93 14.76
N GLY A 166 -11.87 1.19 15.41
CA GLY A 166 -10.87 0.38 14.72
C GLY A 166 -11.14 -1.11 14.86
N LEU A 167 -10.78 -1.87 13.84
CA LEU A 167 -10.82 -3.33 13.85
C LEU A 167 -9.66 -3.94 13.05
N CYS A 168 -9.33 -5.19 13.36
CA CYS A 168 -8.43 -5.97 12.50
C CYS A 168 -9.17 -6.48 11.27
N VAL A 169 -8.46 -6.64 10.17
CA VAL A 169 -9.01 -7.20 8.93
C VAL A 169 -9.65 -8.58 9.13
N ASP A 170 -9.16 -9.39 10.07
CA ASP A 170 -9.76 -10.68 10.47
C ASP A 170 -11.21 -10.53 10.97
N SER A 171 -11.55 -9.38 11.54
CA SER A 171 -12.88 -9.08 12.06
C SER A 171 -13.78 -8.37 11.05
N LEU A 172 -13.32 -8.17 9.82
CA LEU A 172 -14.05 -7.48 8.77
C LEU A 172 -15.12 -8.39 8.13
N HIS A 173 -16.02 -8.94 8.96
CA HIS A 173 -17.13 -9.76 8.48
C HIS A 173 -18.30 -9.78 9.48
N PRO A 174 -19.55 -10.03 9.02
CA PRO A 174 -20.74 -9.94 9.88
C PRO A 174 -20.80 -10.94 11.04
N THR A 175 -20.17 -12.11 10.89
CA THR A 175 -20.15 -13.16 11.93
C THR A 175 -18.99 -13.01 12.92
N SER A 176 -18.19 -11.95 12.82
CA SER A 176 -17.17 -11.63 13.80
C SER A 176 -17.80 -11.11 15.10
N GLN A 177 -17.00 -11.08 16.17
CA GLN A 177 -17.43 -10.39 17.41
C GLN A 177 -17.76 -8.90 17.17
N ALA A 178 -17.17 -8.32 16.14
CA ALA A 178 -17.44 -6.94 15.71
C ALA A 178 -18.83 -6.77 15.08
N GLY A 179 -19.44 -7.84 14.54
CA GLY A 179 -20.69 -7.75 13.80
C GLY A 179 -20.60 -6.74 12.65
N PHE A 180 -19.46 -6.72 11.93
CA PHE A 180 -19.17 -5.65 10.96
C PHE A 180 -20.12 -5.68 9.76
N GLU A 181 -20.80 -4.57 9.51
CA GLU A 181 -21.71 -4.38 8.39
C GLU A 181 -21.17 -3.32 7.43
N ALA A 182 -20.64 -3.78 6.31
CA ALA A 182 -20.01 -2.94 5.29
C ALA A 182 -20.97 -1.96 4.58
N VAL A 183 -22.29 -2.25 4.61
CA VAL A 183 -23.31 -1.44 3.92
C VAL A 183 -23.55 -0.08 4.58
N ASN A 184 -23.16 0.09 5.83
CA ASN A 184 -23.42 1.29 6.62
C ASN A 184 -22.38 2.42 6.41
N TRP A 185 -21.43 2.24 5.47
CA TRP A 185 -20.25 3.10 5.34
C TRP A 185 -20.24 3.98 4.07
N SER A 186 -21.38 4.28 3.47
CA SER A 186 -21.46 5.02 2.20
C SER A 186 -20.90 6.45 2.23
N ASP A 187 -20.95 7.10 3.39
CA ASP A 187 -20.44 8.46 3.65
C ASP A 187 -19.24 8.47 4.62
N GLY A 188 -18.77 7.28 5.03
CA GLY A 188 -17.72 7.13 6.01
C GLY A 188 -16.32 7.39 5.48
N VAL A 189 -15.40 7.61 6.40
CA VAL A 189 -13.95 7.71 6.13
C VAL A 189 -13.30 6.40 6.56
N VAL A 190 -12.65 5.71 5.63
CA VAL A 190 -11.90 4.48 5.89
C VAL A 190 -10.42 4.77 5.87
N ILE A 191 -9.72 4.43 6.94
CA ILE A 191 -8.26 4.61 7.08
C ILE A 191 -7.60 3.24 7.19
N ILE A 192 -6.66 2.96 6.29
CA ILE A 192 -5.85 1.74 6.28
C ILE A 192 -4.38 2.14 6.36
N ASP A 193 -3.81 2.08 7.55
CA ASP A 193 -2.38 2.29 7.76
C ASP A 193 -1.62 0.96 7.54
N GLU A 194 -0.45 1.00 6.92
CA GLU A 194 0.32 -0.18 6.48
C GLU A 194 -0.51 -1.09 5.54
N VAL A 195 -1.11 -0.48 4.51
CA VAL A 195 -2.09 -1.14 3.62
C VAL A 195 -1.56 -2.40 2.96
N GLU A 196 -0.28 -2.44 2.59
CA GLU A 196 0.35 -3.63 2.00
C GLU A 196 0.25 -4.82 2.97
N GLN A 197 0.52 -4.60 4.25
CA GLN A 197 0.43 -5.64 5.27
C GLN A 197 -1.02 -6.04 5.56
N VAL A 198 -1.95 -5.09 5.59
CA VAL A 198 -3.39 -5.35 5.81
C VAL A 198 -3.95 -6.22 4.70
N LEU A 199 -3.68 -5.89 3.44
CA LEU A 199 -4.16 -6.66 2.29
C LEU A 199 -3.53 -8.05 2.24
N TRP A 200 -2.20 -8.16 2.45
CA TRP A 200 -1.52 -9.45 2.51
C TRP A 200 -2.07 -10.33 3.65
N HIS A 201 -2.31 -9.75 4.82
CA HIS A 201 -2.89 -10.49 5.94
C HIS A 201 -4.28 -11.05 5.59
N GLY A 202 -5.17 -10.24 5.04
CA GLY A 202 -6.50 -10.68 4.61
C GLY A 202 -6.47 -11.76 3.52
N LEU A 203 -5.52 -11.65 2.58
CA LEU A 203 -5.43 -12.53 1.42
C LEU A 203 -4.70 -13.86 1.70
N ASP A 204 -3.69 -13.88 2.57
CA ASP A 204 -2.77 -15.02 2.69
C ASP A 204 -2.64 -15.58 4.11
N SER A 205 -2.93 -14.82 5.17
CA SER A 205 -2.78 -15.28 6.55
C SER A 205 -3.58 -16.55 6.83
N GLN A 206 -2.98 -17.49 7.56
CA GLN A 206 -3.65 -18.69 8.03
C GLN A 206 -4.78 -18.39 9.02
N THR A 207 -4.68 -17.32 9.81
CA THR A 207 -5.74 -16.88 10.72
C THR A 207 -7.03 -16.52 9.99
N CYS A 208 -6.92 -16.00 8.76
CA CYS A 208 -8.05 -15.66 7.90
C CYS A 208 -8.58 -16.85 7.07
N SER A 209 -7.89 -18.00 7.03
CA SER A 209 -8.14 -19.07 6.06
C SER A 209 -9.58 -19.55 6.01
N SER A 210 -10.22 -19.81 7.15
CA SER A 210 -11.59 -20.32 7.26
C SER A 210 -12.67 -19.25 6.98
N ILE A 211 -12.34 -17.98 7.16
CA ILE A 211 -13.26 -16.84 7.05
C ILE A 211 -12.91 -15.88 5.91
N ARG A 212 -11.84 -16.17 5.16
CA ARG A 212 -11.29 -15.31 4.09
C ARG A 212 -12.34 -14.85 3.09
N VAL A 213 -13.22 -15.76 2.66
CA VAL A 213 -14.29 -15.42 1.70
C VAL A 213 -15.23 -14.37 2.27
N ALA A 214 -15.59 -14.48 3.56
CA ALA A 214 -16.45 -13.51 4.23
C ALA A 214 -15.75 -12.15 4.36
N ILE A 215 -14.47 -12.13 4.77
CA ILE A 215 -13.66 -10.92 4.86
C ILE A 215 -13.59 -10.21 3.50
N LEU A 216 -13.24 -10.94 2.44
CA LEU A 216 -13.10 -10.36 1.10
C LEU A 216 -14.42 -9.86 0.52
N LYS A 217 -15.55 -10.54 0.81
CA LYS A 217 -16.88 -10.05 0.45
C LYS A 217 -17.21 -8.74 1.17
N SER A 218 -16.95 -8.67 2.47
CA SER A 218 -17.18 -7.44 3.25
C SER A 218 -16.27 -6.30 2.79
N LEU A 219 -14.98 -6.57 2.52
CA LEU A 219 -14.07 -5.57 1.99
C LEU A 219 -14.54 -5.06 0.62
N LYS A 220 -15.01 -5.95 -0.26
CA LYS A 220 -15.60 -5.57 -1.54
C LYS A 220 -16.81 -4.67 -1.35
N THR A 221 -17.76 -5.07 -0.52
CA THR A 221 -18.97 -4.29 -0.23
C THR A 221 -18.60 -2.93 0.38
N LEU A 222 -17.61 -2.89 1.30
CA LEU A 222 -17.12 -1.66 1.89
C LEU A 222 -16.56 -0.70 0.81
N MET A 223 -15.68 -1.19 -0.07
CA MET A 223 -15.13 -0.37 -1.15
C MET A 223 -16.20 0.12 -2.11
N GLN A 224 -17.18 -0.72 -2.44
CA GLN A 224 -18.31 -0.33 -3.30
C GLN A 224 -19.15 0.78 -2.68
N ASN A 225 -19.48 0.68 -1.39
CA ASN A 225 -20.31 1.67 -0.72
C ASN A 225 -19.56 2.98 -0.49
N VAL A 226 -18.33 2.93 0.03
CA VAL A 226 -17.56 4.14 0.36
C VAL A 226 -17.16 4.89 -0.90
N LEU A 227 -16.56 4.19 -1.88
CA LEU A 227 -16.07 4.85 -3.11
C LEU A 227 -17.20 5.17 -4.11
N GLY A 228 -18.34 4.49 -4.00
CA GLY A 228 -19.54 4.81 -4.78
C GLY A 228 -20.46 5.85 -4.12
N GLY A 229 -20.26 6.12 -2.83
CA GLY A 229 -21.02 7.11 -2.04
C GLY A 229 -20.27 8.43 -1.86
N GLU A 230 -20.51 9.07 -0.72
CA GLU A 230 -19.86 10.34 -0.33
C GLU A 230 -18.64 10.13 0.58
N GLY A 231 -18.26 8.87 0.81
CA GLY A 231 -17.13 8.50 1.66
C GLY A 231 -15.77 8.65 0.98
N GLN A 232 -14.72 8.44 1.76
CA GLN A 232 -13.32 8.52 1.33
C GLN A 232 -12.51 7.35 1.90
N VAL A 233 -11.54 6.86 1.13
CA VAL A 233 -10.62 5.81 1.56
C VAL A 233 -9.19 6.35 1.55
N TYR A 234 -8.54 6.34 2.70
CA TYR A 234 -7.15 6.73 2.89
C TYR A 234 -6.30 5.49 3.11
N VAL A 235 -5.31 5.28 2.27
CA VAL A 235 -4.37 4.17 2.40
C VAL A 235 -2.95 4.70 2.49
N ALA A 236 -2.20 4.25 3.49
CA ALA A 236 -0.85 4.70 3.73
C ALA A 236 0.12 3.54 3.85
N ASP A 237 1.26 3.64 3.18
CA ASP A 237 2.38 2.70 3.32
C ASP A 237 3.69 3.35 2.87
N ALA A 238 4.81 2.86 3.37
CA ALA A 238 6.12 3.22 2.84
C ALA A 238 6.37 2.57 1.47
N ASP A 239 5.81 1.39 1.30
CA ASP A 239 5.96 0.54 0.11
C ASP A 239 4.69 0.52 -0.76
N LEU A 240 3.79 1.52 -0.61
CA LEU A 240 2.54 1.61 -1.38
C LEU A 240 2.80 1.34 -2.86
N SER A 241 2.02 0.42 -3.42
CA SER A 241 2.20 -0.10 -4.77
C SER A 241 0.95 0.03 -5.65
N ASP A 242 1.14 -0.10 -6.95
CA ASP A 242 0.03 -0.19 -7.90
C ASP A 242 -0.88 -1.37 -7.58
N VAL A 243 -0.31 -2.48 -7.09
CA VAL A 243 -1.08 -3.71 -6.82
C VAL A 243 -2.15 -3.44 -5.77
N SER A 244 -1.81 -2.76 -4.68
CA SER A 244 -2.77 -2.44 -3.62
C SER A 244 -3.83 -1.45 -4.08
N LEU A 245 -3.44 -0.41 -4.82
CA LEU A 245 -4.39 0.57 -5.36
C LEU A 245 -5.33 -0.04 -6.40
N ASP A 246 -4.78 -0.78 -7.38
CA ASP A 246 -5.56 -1.46 -8.42
C ASP A 246 -6.53 -2.48 -7.80
N TYR A 247 -6.09 -3.18 -6.74
CA TYR A 247 -6.95 -4.12 -6.04
C TYR A 247 -8.15 -3.42 -5.39
N LEU A 248 -7.94 -2.33 -4.65
CA LEU A 248 -9.02 -1.56 -4.02
C LEU A 248 -9.98 -0.96 -5.07
N ILE A 249 -9.43 -0.42 -6.17
CA ILE A 249 -10.23 0.08 -7.30
C ILE A 249 -11.05 -1.06 -7.92
N SER A 250 -10.45 -2.22 -8.13
CA SER A 250 -11.15 -3.39 -8.70
C SER A 250 -12.29 -3.89 -7.81
N LEU A 251 -12.10 -3.84 -6.48
CA LEU A 251 -13.15 -4.21 -5.52
C LEU A 251 -14.35 -3.25 -5.59
N SER A 252 -14.12 -1.96 -5.77
CA SER A 252 -15.19 -0.98 -5.89
C SER A 252 -16.05 -1.19 -7.14
N GLY A 253 -15.46 -1.73 -8.21
CA GLY A 253 -16.09 -1.85 -9.52
C GLY A 253 -16.32 -0.50 -10.23
N ILE A 254 -15.81 0.59 -9.68
CA ILE A 254 -15.95 1.95 -10.20
C ILE A 254 -14.58 2.42 -10.69
N PRO A 255 -14.43 2.80 -11.98
CA PRO A 255 -13.19 3.37 -12.47
C PRO A 255 -12.85 4.64 -11.69
N GLN A 256 -11.70 4.65 -11.02
CA GLN A 256 -11.23 5.79 -10.25
C GLN A 256 -9.77 6.05 -10.52
N HIS A 257 -9.40 7.33 -10.46
CA HIS A 257 -7.99 7.73 -10.44
C HIS A 257 -7.62 8.09 -8.99
N PRO A 258 -6.68 7.36 -8.37
CA PRO A 258 -6.34 7.62 -6.98
C PRO A 258 -5.60 8.96 -6.86
N TYR A 259 -5.89 9.71 -5.80
CA TYR A 259 -5.14 10.90 -5.42
C TYR A 259 -3.87 10.50 -4.69
N ILE A 260 -2.71 10.69 -5.29
CA ILE A 260 -1.44 10.17 -4.77
C ILE A 260 -0.62 11.28 -4.12
N ILE A 261 -0.30 11.08 -2.84
CA ILE A 261 0.69 11.86 -2.10
C ILE A 261 1.98 11.05 -2.03
N HIS A 262 3.04 11.56 -2.62
CA HIS A 262 4.34 10.91 -2.61
C HIS A 262 5.38 11.79 -1.91
N ASN A 263 5.87 11.32 -0.77
CA ASN A 263 7.00 11.94 -0.07
C ASN A 263 8.29 11.21 -0.44
N THR A 264 9.17 11.89 -1.12
CA THR A 264 10.45 11.35 -1.60
C THR A 264 11.61 11.57 -0.62
N TRP A 265 11.31 12.06 0.59
CA TRP A 265 12.34 12.35 1.59
C TRP A 265 13.20 11.12 1.90
N LYS A 266 14.50 11.36 2.05
CA LYS A 266 15.46 10.38 2.53
C LYS A 266 16.33 11.04 3.60
N PRO A 267 16.74 10.30 4.63
CA PRO A 267 17.71 10.83 5.60
C PRO A 267 19.02 11.18 4.88
N SER A 268 19.73 12.18 5.40
CA SER A 268 21.08 12.48 4.93
C SER A 268 22.02 11.28 5.20
N PRO A 269 23.14 11.14 4.49
CA PRO A 269 24.10 10.07 4.74
C PRO A 269 24.59 10.01 6.19
N SER A 270 24.69 11.16 6.86
CA SER A 270 25.08 11.27 8.28
C SER A 270 23.99 10.81 9.25
N GLU A 271 22.73 10.82 8.83
CA GLU A 271 21.56 10.35 9.59
C GLU A 271 21.13 8.94 9.19
N SER A 272 21.81 8.35 8.21
CA SER A 272 21.50 7.01 7.69
C SER A 272 21.87 5.93 8.72
N TRP A 273 21.07 4.90 8.75
CA TRP A 273 21.33 3.74 9.57
C TRP A 273 22.58 3.01 9.09
N ARG A 274 23.46 2.64 10.01
CA ARG A 274 24.56 1.73 9.73
C ARG A 274 24.06 0.31 9.92
N VAL A 275 24.01 -0.46 8.84
CA VAL A 275 23.62 -1.87 8.90
C VAL A 275 24.88 -2.71 8.97
N ASN A 276 25.02 -3.50 10.03
CA ASN A 276 26.04 -4.54 10.13
C ASN A 276 25.36 -5.87 9.75
N TYR A 277 25.85 -6.50 8.71
CA TYR A 277 25.38 -7.83 8.31
C TYR A 277 26.27 -8.91 8.91
N TYR A 278 25.68 -9.78 9.68
CA TYR A 278 26.35 -10.94 10.27
C TYR A 278 25.84 -12.20 9.53
N PRO A 279 26.70 -12.87 8.74
CA PRO A 279 26.29 -14.03 7.94
C PRO A 279 26.10 -15.31 8.78
N GLU A 280 26.46 -15.29 10.06
CA GLU A 280 26.36 -16.47 10.91
C GLU A 280 24.91 -16.76 11.34
N PRO A 281 24.44 -18.01 11.19
CA PRO A 281 23.05 -18.38 11.49
C PRO A 281 22.74 -18.50 13.00
N LYS A 282 23.73 -18.30 13.88
CA LYS A 282 23.58 -18.45 15.35
C LYS A 282 23.63 -17.09 16.05
N PRO A 283 22.49 -16.55 16.51
CA PRO A 283 22.42 -15.27 17.19
C PRO A 283 23.16 -15.23 18.54
N GLU A 284 23.48 -16.39 19.11
CA GLU A 284 24.18 -16.51 20.40
C GLU A 284 25.66 -16.07 20.33
N ARG A 285 26.17 -15.76 19.13
CA ARG A 285 27.56 -15.29 18.91
C ARG A 285 27.63 -13.79 18.56
N LEU A 286 26.52 -13.09 18.67
CA LEU A 286 26.40 -11.64 18.56
C LEU A 286 26.38 -11.04 19.95
#